data_92a698ed212c2a7c0a0d4ffc84eedaeb
#
_entry.id   92a698ed212c2a7c0a0d4ffc84eedaeb
#
_cell.length_a   1.000
_cell.length_b   1.000
_cell.length_c   1.000
_cell.angle_alpha   90.00
_cell.angle_beta   90.00
_cell.angle_gamma   90.00
#
_symmetry.space_group_name_H-M   'P 1'
#
loop_
_entity.id
_entity.type
_entity.pdbx_description
1 polymer ?
#
loop_
_entity_poly.entity_id
_entity_poly.type
_entity_poly.pdbx_seq_one_letter_code
_entity_poly.pdbx_strand_id
1 'polypeptide(L)'
;QEGYLLLKWTPNSNDYFSAIFRGLNNDIRNKAHFDGRYITENVDNSFQTDQSETTSHGGMLGSIYYEHTFKDNSILSSYAKYNYGFSNANQENVEKNTDNVVPTIVDYNSRRDQYKVSVDYDSGEKKYGNITSGASMEYTMDKDYNYVATPTEKLHTKRLNSFAYASYANGIGKLYYMASAGVQLLGISTDADKTTHWRPKASASLSWQLPHKQVLRANYYLTNSLPETSQLTAYNTSINPWYRIEGNPYLVPVMIQNIDLKYDKSIGDFMIRIYSSHNRYNKMIESYVRTEDNIQIESYRNNGTYIGTNVGSYISYRAKSFKASFSAEYNWDKYNGQSTKGYVDLNGYVRWDFGKFFLYSTFVWQNKSYTAISHTEYHNPIEAHVQLAWQITKQLYASIAMPYYWGTRSQTNITEMSGYTMNNKIRFKSESLRPWLLVSWTLYKNSKLRIDDRNPDM
;
A
#
# COMPACT_ATOMS: atom_id res chain seq x y z
N GLN A 1 19.08 -5.03 -10.12
CA GLN A 1 19.01 -5.43 -11.53
C GLN A 1 17.63 -6.00 -11.83
N GLU A 2 17.07 -5.64 -12.97
CA GLU A 2 15.76 -6.10 -13.40
C GLU A 2 15.81 -6.53 -14.86
N GLY A 3 15.19 -7.67 -15.17
CA GLY A 3 14.98 -8.19 -16.52
C GLY A 3 13.49 -8.38 -16.81
N TYR A 4 13.09 -8.05 -18.02
CA TYR A 4 11.68 -8.10 -18.43
C TYR A 4 11.55 -8.66 -19.85
N LEU A 5 10.66 -9.62 -20.05
CA LEU A 5 10.27 -10.17 -21.36
C LEU A 5 8.75 -10.14 -21.48
N LEU A 6 8.26 -9.53 -22.54
CA LEU A 6 6.84 -9.50 -22.88
C LEU A 6 6.65 -10.16 -24.25
N LEU A 7 5.80 -11.17 -24.30
CA LEU A 7 5.34 -11.82 -25.51
C LEU A 7 3.88 -11.48 -25.73
N LYS A 8 3.51 -11.11 -26.96
CA LYS A 8 2.13 -10.84 -27.37
C LYS A 8 1.85 -11.59 -28.66
N TRP A 9 0.67 -12.16 -28.75
CA TRP A 9 0.23 -12.90 -29.93
C TRP A 9 -1.27 -12.73 -30.14
N THR A 10 -1.64 -12.30 -31.33
CA THR A 10 -3.02 -12.10 -31.77
C THR A 10 -3.23 -12.96 -33.03
N PRO A 11 -3.56 -14.24 -32.88
CA PRO A 11 -3.70 -15.17 -34.04
C PRO A 11 -4.82 -14.75 -34.99
N ASN A 12 -5.82 -14.06 -34.47
CA ASN A 12 -6.95 -13.52 -35.25
C ASN A 12 -7.52 -12.29 -34.52
N SER A 13 -8.64 -11.74 -35.05
CA SER A 13 -9.29 -10.56 -34.46
C SER A 13 -9.96 -10.82 -33.11
N ASN A 14 -10.19 -12.05 -32.76
CA ASN A 14 -11.00 -12.45 -31.61
C ASN A 14 -10.16 -12.95 -30.44
N ASP A 15 -8.93 -13.39 -30.70
CA ASP A 15 -8.06 -14.00 -29.71
C ASP A 15 -6.84 -13.13 -29.44
N TYR A 16 -6.57 -12.93 -28.15
CA TYR A 16 -5.39 -12.24 -27.67
C TYR A 16 -4.69 -13.07 -26.60
N PHE A 17 -3.37 -13.24 -26.74
CA PHE A 17 -2.51 -13.88 -25.76
C PHE A 17 -1.38 -12.93 -25.37
N SER A 18 -1.03 -12.93 -24.09
CA SER A 18 0.21 -12.34 -23.64
C SER A 18 0.87 -13.17 -22.55
N ALA A 19 2.19 -13.16 -22.53
CA ALA A 19 2.98 -13.74 -21.45
C ALA A 19 4.04 -12.75 -21.00
N ILE A 20 4.22 -12.64 -19.70
CA ILE A 20 5.17 -11.77 -19.06
C ILE A 20 6.11 -12.62 -18.22
N PHE A 21 7.41 -12.35 -18.35
CA PHE A 21 8.44 -12.88 -17.48
C PHE A 21 9.24 -11.69 -16.94
N ARG A 22 9.36 -11.61 -15.64
CA ARG A 22 10.11 -10.55 -14.96
C ARG A 22 10.99 -11.18 -13.89
N GLY A 23 12.23 -10.76 -13.84
CA GLY A 23 13.17 -11.13 -12.78
C GLY A 23 13.76 -9.88 -12.16
N LEU A 24 13.91 -9.90 -10.87
CA LEU A 24 14.51 -8.78 -10.14
C LEU A 24 15.45 -9.32 -9.06
N ASN A 25 16.58 -8.62 -8.89
CA ASN A 25 17.48 -8.84 -7.75
C ASN A 25 18.02 -7.48 -7.28
N ASN A 26 17.97 -7.26 -5.97
CA ASN A 26 18.39 -6.01 -5.35
C ASN A 26 19.02 -6.27 -3.99
N ASP A 27 20.14 -5.60 -3.72
CA ASP A 27 20.81 -5.60 -2.43
C ASP A 27 20.71 -4.22 -1.80
N ILE A 28 20.25 -4.19 -0.56
CA ILE A 28 20.08 -2.96 0.22
C ILE A 28 20.97 -3.07 1.47
N ARG A 29 21.65 -1.98 1.78
CA ARG A 29 22.42 -1.85 3.02
C ARG A 29 21.92 -0.64 3.78
N ASN A 30 21.44 -0.89 4.98
CA ASN A 30 20.93 0.12 5.88
C ASN A 30 21.81 0.21 7.12
N LYS A 31 21.98 1.42 7.64
CA LYS A 31 22.55 1.65 8.96
C LYS A 31 21.62 2.58 9.70
N ALA A 32 21.32 2.26 10.94
CA ALA A 32 20.49 3.06 11.81
C ALA A 32 21.12 3.15 13.19
N HIS A 33 20.90 4.29 13.84
CA HIS A 33 21.30 4.52 15.21
C HIS A 33 20.07 4.92 15.99
N PHE A 34 19.82 4.27 17.11
CA PHE A 34 18.68 4.50 17.98
C PHE A 34 19.16 4.86 19.37
N ASP A 35 18.64 5.97 19.89
CA ASP A 35 18.72 6.29 21.32
C ASP A 35 17.36 5.98 21.94
N GLY A 36 17.33 5.16 22.97
CA GLY A 36 16.12 4.77 23.65
C GLY A 36 16.23 4.90 25.16
N ARG A 37 15.08 5.01 25.82
CA ARG A 37 14.98 4.97 27.26
C ARG A 37 13.82 4.06 27.63
N TYR A 38 14.10 3.09 28.46
CA TYR A 38 13.13 2.13 28.97
C TYR A 38 12.77 2.51 30.39
N ILE A 39 11.51 2.80 30.64
CA ILE A 39 10.99 3.22 31.95
C ILE A 39 9.86 2.29 32.34
N THR A 40 10.03 1.59 33.46
CA THR A 40 8.97 0.88 34.19
C THR A 40 8.89 1.41 35.61
N GLU A 41 7.95 0.92 36.43
CA GLU A 41 7.85 1.31 37.84
C GLU A 41 9.17 1.07 38.63
N ASN A 42 9.99 0.12 38.18
CA ASN A 42 11.20 -0.30 38.91
C ASN A 42 12.50 -0.17 38.10
N VAL A 43 12.43 0.24 36.85
CA VAL A 43 13.61 0.30 35.96
C VAL A 43 13.54 1.56 35.10
N ASP A 44 14.61 2.31 35.08
CA ASP A 44 14.82 3.48 34.23
C ASP A 44 16.19 3.36 33.56
N ASN A 45 16.24 2.75 32.38
CA ASN A 45 17.48 2.50 31.65
C ASN A 45 17.49 3.21 30.29
N SER A 46 18.57 3.89 29.98
CA SER A 46 18.86 4.41 28.65
C SER A 46 19.71 3.40 27.87
N PHE A 47 19.42 3.24 26.62
CA PHE A 47 20.20 2.38 25.73
C PHE A 47 20.43 3.07 24.38
N GLN A 48 21.52 2.69 23.74
CA GLN A 48 21.85 3.07 22.37
C GLN A 48 21.97 1.80 21.54
N THR A 49 21.39 1.78 20.35
CA THR A 49 21.50 0.65 19.43
C THR A 49 22.06 1.12 18.11
N ASP A 50 23.20 0.57 17.72
CA ASP A 50 23.74 0.69 16.38
C ASP A 50 23.29 -0.53 15.58
N GLN A 51 22.52 -0.32 14.53
CA GLN A 51 22.00 -1.36 13.65
C GLN A 51 22.67 -1.27 12.29
N SER A 52 23.17 -2.40 11.80
CA SER A 52 23.62 -2.58 10.43
C SER A 52 22.85 -3.72 9.79
N GLU A 53 22.19 -3.49 8.69
CA GLU A 53 21.40 -4.48 7.97
C GLU A 53 21.89 -4.58 6.53
N THR A 54 22.08 -5.80 6.07
CA THR A 54 22.27 -6.11 4.65
C THR A 54 21.16 -7.05 4.22
N THR A 55 20.32 -6.58 3.31
CA THR A 55 19.20 -7.36 2.79
C THR A 55 19.39 -7.60 1.30
N SER A 56 19.40 -8.87 0.89
CA SER A 56 19.31 -9.30 -0.50
C SER A 56 17.90 -9.80 -0.76
N HIS A 57 17.20 -9.18 -1.69
CA HIS A 57 15.89 -9.63 -2.08
C HIS A 57 15.77 -9.71 -3.59
N GLY A 58 14.97 -10.66 -4.04
CA GLY A 58 14.75 -10.86 -5.45
C GLY A 58 13.59 -11.80 -5.71
N GLY A 59 13.38 -12.08 -6.97
CA GLY A 59 12.31 -12.97 -7.36
C GLY A 59 12.10 -13.02 -8.85
N MET A 60 11.16 -13.86 -9.22
CA MET A 60 10.70 -13.99 -10.60
C MET A 60 9.18 -14.04 -10.64
N LEU A 61 8.63 -13.45 -11.68
CA LEU A 61 7.20 -13.47 -11.99
C LEU A 61 7.03 -14.02 -13.40
N GLY A 62 6.11 -14.96 -13.54
CA GLY A 62 5.61 -15.41 -14.82
C GLY A 62 4.10 -15.29 -14.84
N SER A 63 3.52 -14.66 -15.87
CA SER A 63 2.09 -14.61 -16.03
C SER A 63 1.68 -14.85 -17.49
N ILE A 64 0.50 -15.43 -17.65
CA ILE A 64 -0.14 -15.68 -18.93
C ILE A 64 -1.55 -15.12 -18.86
N TYR A 65 -1.92 -14.38 -19.88
CA TYR A 65 -3.25 -13.84 -20.08
C TYR A 65 -3.79 -14.28 -21.43
N TYR A 66 -5.03 -14.72 -21.45
CA TYR A 66 -5.79 -15.05 -22.66
C TYR A 66 -7.13 -14.31 -22.64
N GLU A 67 -7.55 -13.80 -23.78
CA GLU A 67 -8.83 -13.16 -23.99
C GLU A 67 -9.42 -13.63 -25.32
N HIS A 68 -10.70 -14.00 -25.27
CA HIS A 68 -11.51 -14.32 -26.45
C HIS A 68 -12.71 -13.38 -26.54
N THR A 69 -12.85 -12.71 -27.66
CA THR A 69 -14.01 -11.87 -27.97
C THR A 69 -14.96 -12.64 -28.84
N PHE A 70 -16.16 -12.91 -28.36
CA PHE A 70 -17.21 -13.60 -29.09
C PHE A 70 -17.87 -12.72 -30.18
N LYS A 71 -18.62 -13.32 -31.09
CA LYS A 71 -19.31 -12.60 -32.17
C LYS A 71 -20.31 -11.54 -31.69
N ASP A 72 -20.84 -11.69 -30.51
CA ASP A 72 -21.78 -10.76 -29.86
C ASP A 72 -21.10 -9.69 -29.01
N ASN A 73 -19.75 -9.57 -29.13
CA ASN A 73 -18.86 -8.68 -28.37
C ASN A 73 -18.79 -9.01 -26.87
N SER A 74 -19.23 -10.17 -26.44
CA SER A 74 -18.90 -10.63 -25.09
C SER A 74 -17.45 -11.11 -25.05
N ILE A 75 -16.85 -11.06 -23.88
CA ILE A 75 -15.43 -11.34 -23.66
C ILE A 75 -15.30 -12.40 -22.57
N LEU A 76 -14.50 -13.41 -22.85
CA LEU A 76 -14.00 -14.35 -21.85
C LEU A 76 -12.51 -14.11 -21.67
N SER A 77 -12.07 -13.83 -20.47
CA SER A 77 -10.66 -13.70 -20.16
C SER A 77 -10.22 -14.72 -19.11
N SER A 78 -9.00 -15.17 -19.22
CA SER A 78 -8.36 -16.03 -18.23
C SER A 78 -6.94 -15.56 -17.96
N TYR A 79 -6.51 -15.71 -16.72
CA TYR A 79 -5.23 -15.24 -16.24
C TYR A 79 -4.63 -16.26 -15.29
N ALA A 80 -3.36 -16.55 -15.48
CA ALA A 80 -2.57 -17.36 -14.56
C ALA A 80 -1.24 -16.66 -14.26
N LYS A 81 -0.84 -16.71 -13.00
CA LYS A 81 0.39 -16.07 -12.50
C LYS A 81 1.09 -16.97 -11.49
N TYR A 82 2.38 -17.05 -11.63
CA TYR A 82 3.29 -17.53 -10.60
C TYR A 82 4.28 -16.43 -10.23
N ASN A 83 4.43 -16.20 -8.96
CA ASN A 83 5.39 -15.26 -8.41
C ASN A 83 6.21 -15.93 -7.32
N TYR A 84 7.52 -15.98 -7.52
CA TYR A 84 8.49 -16.42 -6.54
C TYR A 84 9.25 -15.23 -5.99
N GLY A 85 9.35 -15.11 -4.68
CA GLY A 85 10.12 -14.08 -4.01
C GLY A 85 11.04 -14.68 -2.95
N PHE A 86 12.18 -14.07 -2.74
CA PHE A 86 13.05 -14.38 -1.61
C PHE A 86 13.58 -13.10 -0.97
N SER A 87 13.86 -13.18 0.32
CA SER A 87 14.54 -12.12 1.07
C SER A 87 15.49 -12.78 2.06
N ASN A 88 16.76 -12.44 1.98
CA ASN A 88 17.78 -12.85 2.95
C ASN A 88 18.27 -11.57 3.62
N ALA A 89 18.13 -11.49 4.93
CA ALA A 89 18.60 -10.36 5.71
C ALA A 89 19.60 -10.84 6.76
N ASN A 90 20.74 -10.19 6.79
CA ASN A 90 21.69 -10.28 7.89
C ASN A 90 21.65 -8.94 8.62
N GLN A 91 21.30 -8.99 9.89
CA GLN A 91 21.17 -7.82 10.74
C GLN A 91 22.07 -7.96 11.95
N GLU A 92 22.96 -7.01 12.12
CA GLU A 92 23.80 -6.89 13.31
C GLU A 92 23.31 -5.68 14.12
N ASN A 93 23.04 -5.91 15.40
CA ASN A 93 22.69 -4.87 16.36
C ASN A 93 23.70 -4.88 17.50
N VAL A 94 24.21 -3.73 17.80
CA VAL A 94 25.08 -3.51 18.96
C VAL A 94 24.33 -2.62 19.93
N GLU A 95 23.79 -3.22 20.98
CA GLU A 95 23.15 -2.49 22.07
C GLU A 95 24.20 -2.10 23.10
N LYS A 96 24.24 -0.82 23.43
CA LYS A 96 25.08 -0.24 24.50
C LYS A 96 24.16 0.30 25.57
N ASN A 97 24.15 -0.31 26.72
CA ASN A 97 23.58 0.25 27.94
C ASN A 97 24.70 0.64 28.91
N THR A 98 24.37 1.24 30.05
CA THR A 98 25.34 1.78 30.99
C THR A 98 26.42 0.78 31.44
N ASP A 99 26.16 -0.50 31.40
CA ASP A 99 27.02 -1.54 31.99
C ASP A 99 27.46 -2.65 31.00
N ASN A 100 26.83 -2.76 29.84
CA ASN A 100 27.09 -3.86 28.90
C ASN A 100 26.98 -3.45 27.43
N VAL A 101 27.79 -4.06 26.58
CA VAL A 101 27.67 -4.01 25.12
C VAL A 101 27.30 -5.41 24.66
N VAL A 102 26.09 -5.58 24.10
CA VAL A 102 25.59 -6.87 23.66
C VAL A 102 25.40 -6.83 22.13
N PRO A 103 26.26 -7.52 21.37
CA PRO A 103 26.04 -7.72 19.96
C PRO A 103 24.99 -8.82 19.75
N THR A 104 24.00 -8.57 18.92
CA THR A 104 23.01 -9.56 18.49
C THR A 104 23.03 -9.64 16.98
N ILE A 105 23.25 -10.83 16.44
CA ILE A 105 23.22 -11.10 15.00
C ILE A 105 21.94 -11.88 14.68
N VAL A 106 21.20 -11.41 13.69
CA VAL A 106 19.99 -12.06 13.20
C VAL A 106 20.18 -12.37 11.72
N ASP A 107 20.12 -13.65 11.39
CA ASP A 107 19.99 -14.11 10.03
C ASP A 107 18.53 -14.49 9.76
N TYR A 108 17.94 -13.84 8.80
CA TYR A 108 16.57 -14.09 8.37
C TYR A 108 16.53 -14.49 6.90
N ASN A 109 15.81 -15.56 6.61
CA ASN A 109 15.60 -16.03 5.25
C ASN A 109 14.09 -16.25 5.04
N SER A 110 13.52 -15.56 4.06
CA SER A 110 12.12 -15.67 3.68
C SER A 110 12.01 -16.10 2.22
N ARG A 111 11.08 -17.02 1.97
CA ARG A 111 10.70 -17.44 0.62
C ARG A 111 9.20 -17.41 0.48
N ARG A 112 8.72 -16.87 -0.64
CA ARG A 112 7.31 -16.80 -0.98
C ARG A 112 7.07 -17.40 -2.34
N ASP A 113 6.12 -18.32 -2.41
CA ASP A 113 5.52 -18.83 -3.63
C ASP A 113 4.07 -18.37 -3.70
N GLN A 114 3.68 -17.70 -4.77
CA GLN A 114 2.32 -17.22 -4.97
C GLN A 114 1.79 -17.68 -6.32
N TYR A 115 0.64 -18.31 -6.29
CA TYR A 115 -0.09 -18.77 -7.48
C TYR A 115 -1.41 -18.01 -7.55
N LYS A 116 -1.75 -17.49 -8.71
CA LYS A 116 -3.04 -16.86 -8.96
C LYS A 116 -3.61 -17.33 -10.26
N VAL A 117 -4.89 -17.68 -10.26
CA VAL A 117 -5.67 -17.96 -11.46
C VAL A 117 -6.98 -17.20 -11.38
N SER A 118 -7.46 -16.70 -12.52
CA SER A 118 -8.80 -16.14 -12.64
C SER A 118 -9.40 -16.42 -13.99
N VAL A 119 -10.74 -16.44 -14.01
CA VAL A 119 -11.55 -16.49 -15.23
C VAL A 119 -12.66 -15.46 -15.05
N ASP A 120 -12.82 -14.59 -16.04
CA ASP A 120 -13.81 -13.53 -16.03
C ASP A 120 -14.57 -13.53 -17.36
N TYR A 121 -15.88 -13.37 -17.27
CA TYR A 121 -16.78 -13.21 -18.40
C TYR A 121 -17.41 -11.82 -18.34
N ASP A 122 -17.41 -11.12 -19.46
CA ASP A 122 -18.08 -9.83 -19.68
C ASP A 122 -19.04 -9.96 -20.87
N SER A 123 -20.32 -9.73 -20.62
CA SER A 123 -21.33 -9.80 -21.70
C SER A 123 -21.17 -8.68 -22.74
N GLY A 124 -20.31 -7.69 -22.49
CA GLY A 124 -20.29 -6.45 -23.25
C GLY A 124 -21.53 -5.60 -23.02
N GLU A 125 -21.58 -4.42 -23.62
CA GLU A 125 -22.75 -3.55 -23.56
C GLU A 125 -23.92 -4.15 -24.36
N LYS A 126 -24.99 -4.49 -23.68
CA LYS A 126 -26.24 -4.99 -24.26
C LYS A 126 -27.37 -4.01 -23.97
N LYS A 127 -28.47 -4.12 -24.72
CA LYS A 127 -29.69 -3.30 -24.54
C LYS A 127 -30.22 -3.37 -23.09
N TYR A 128 -30.02 -4.49 -22.42
CA TYR A 128 -30.46 -4.74 -21.04
C TYR A 128 -29.39 -4.41 -19.98
N GLY A 129 -28.25 -3.88 -20.38
CA GLY A 129 -27.11 -3.62 -19.50
C GLY A 129 -25.95 -4.60 -19.70
N ASN A 130 -24.92 -4.48 -18.89
CA ASN A 130 -23.73 -5.32 -18.89
C ASN A 130 -23.75 -6.26 -17.68
N ILE A 131 -23.51 -7.54 -17.91
CA ILE A 131 -23.34 -8.57 -16.89
C ILE A 131 -21.87 -9.01 -16.92
N THR A 132 -21.20 -8.93 -15.77
CA THR A 132 -19.88 -9.53 -15.62
C THR A 132 -19.94 -10.57 -14.51
N SER A 133 -19.19 -11.65 -14.66
CA SER A 133 -19.06 -12.68 -13.65
C SER A 133 -17.67 -13.29 -13.71
N GLY A 134 -17.18 -13.76 -12.57
CA GLY A 134 -15.86 -14.35 -12.58
C GLY A 134 -15.56 -15.09 -11.28
N ALA A 135 -14.44 -15.81 -11.35
CA ALA A 135 -13.86 -16.48 -10.20
C ALA A 135 -12.35 -16.32 -10.22
N SER A 136 -11.78 -16.17 -9.04
CA SER A 136 -10.33 -16.06 -8.85
C SER A 136 -9.90 -16.87 -7.64
N MET A 137 -8.72 -17.45 -7.74
CA MET A 137 -8.05 -18.13 -6.63
C MET A 137 -6.61 -17.62 -6.55
N GLU A 138 -6.20 -17.20 -5.36
CA GLU A 138 -4.82 -16.86 -5.04
C GLU A 138 -4.36 -17.73 -3.86
N TYR A 139 -3.27 -18.42 -4.05
CA TYR A 139 -2.66 -19.27 -3.05
C TYR A 139 -1.22 -18.85 -2.81
N THR A 140 -0.89 -18.53 -1.56
CA THR A 140 0.44 -18.07 -1.16
C THR A 140 1.02 -19.04 -0.12
N MET A 141 2.27 -19.43 -0.30
CA MET A 141 3.07 -20.17 0.66
C MET A 141 4.25 -19.31 1.06
N ASP A 142 4.38 -19.03 2.35
CA ASP A 142 5.51 -18.36 2.95
C ASP A 142 6.32 -19.38 3.78
N LYS A 143 7.64 -19.33 3.64
CA LYS A 143 8.59 -20.11 4.44
C LYS A 143 9.62 -19.16 5.00
N ASP A 144 9.54 -18.94 6.29
CA ASP A 144 10.39 -18.03 7.01
C ASP A 144 11.31 -18.83 7.96
N TYR A 145 12.59 -18.48 7.98
CA TYR A 145 13.60 -19.07 8.83
C TYR A 145 14.29 -17.95 9.59
N ASN A 146 14.34 -18.09 10.91
CA ASN A 146 15.06 -17.17 11.79
C ASN A 146 16.17 -17.94 12.50
N TYR A 147 17.41 -17.48 12.37
CA TYR A 147 18.61 -18.14 12.89
C TYR A 147 19.15 -17.50 14.18
N VAL A 148 18.37 -16.61 14.81
CA VAL A 148 18.78 -16.00 16.11
C VAL A 148 18.70 -17.01 17.24
N ALA A 149 17.70 -17.86 17.17
CA ALA A 149 17.45 -18.86 18.22
C ALA A 149 18.08 -20.21 17.87
N THR A 150 18.55 -20.91 18.87
CA THR A 150 18.92 -22.32 18.75
C THR A 150 17.92 -23.14 19.60
N PRO A 151 17.07 -23.97 18.99
CA PRO A 151 17.06 -24.38 17.57
C PRO A 151 16.52 -23.31 16.64
N THR A 152 16.94 -23.34 15.37
CA THR A 152 16.45 -22.47 14.30
C THR A 152 14.92 -22.52 14.21
N GLU A 153 14.28 -21.38 14.36
CA GLU A 153 12.84 -21.28 14.26
C GLU A 153 12.42 -21.24 12.79
N LYS A 154 11.38 -22.00 12.48
CA LYS A 154 10.82 -22.12 11.13
C LYS A 154 9.33 -21.84 11.20
N LEU A 155 8.84 -21.08 10.25
CA LEU A 155 7.41 -20.84 10.08
C LEU A 155 6.99 -21.18 8.65
N HIS A 156 5.96 -22.00 8.53
CA HIS A 156 5.30 -22.27 7.28
C HIS A 156 3.89 -21.69 7.33
N THR A 157 3.64 -20.68 6.52
CA THR A 157 2.30 -20.09 6.41
C THR A 157 1.75 -20.32 5.01
N LYS A 158 0.52 -20.82 4.94
CA LYS A 158 -0.23 -20.97 3.68
C LYS A 158 -1.49 -20.13 3.77
N ARG A 159 -1.75 -19.35 2.75
CA ARG A 159 -2.93 -18.47 2.67
C ARG A 159 -3.66 -18.73 1.37
N LEU A 160 -4.97 -18.92 1.47
CA LEU A 160 -5.87 -19.06 0.34
C LEU A 160 -6.83 -17.87 0.31
N ASN A 161 -6.95 -17.22 -0.82
CA ASN A 161 -7.94 -16.18 -1.09
C ASN A 161 -8.62 -16.52 -2.42
N SER A 162 -9.82 -17.06 -2.34
CA SER A 162 -10.62 -17.38 -3.53
C SER A 162 -11.94 -16.62 -3.46
N PHE A 163 -12.41 -16.14 -4.59
CA PHE A 163 -13.72 -15.50 -4.65
C PHE A 163 -14.40 -15.78 -5.98
N ALA A 164 -15.73 -15.81 -5.95
CA ALA A 164 -16.59 -15.81 -7.12
C ALA A 164 -17.59 -14.66 -6.98
N TYR A 165 -17.92 -14.03 -8.11
CA TYR A 165 -18.82 -12.89 -8.14
C TYR A 165 -19.66 -12.85 -9.40
N ALA A 166 -20.78 -12.13 -9.31
CA ALA A 166 -21.53 -11.64 -10.44
C ALA A 166 -21.83 -10.15 -10.22
N SER A 167 -21.82 -9.39 -11.30
CA SER A 167 -22.17 -7.98 -11.28
C SER A 167 -23.06 -7.60 -12.45
N TYR A 168 -23.82 -6.56 -12.24
CA TYR A 168 -24.68 -5.97 -13.24
C TYR A 168 -24.46 -4.47 -13.29
N ALA A 169 -24.29 -3.92 -14.48
CA ALA A 169 -24.15 -2.49 -14.73
C ALA A 169 -25.10 -2.03 -15.82
N ASN A 170 -25.69 -0.86 -15.63
CA ASN A 170 -26.55 -0.25 -16.63
C ASN A 170 -26.60 1.27 -16.49
N GLY A 171 -27.14 1.96 -17.49
CA GLY A 171 -27.40 3.37 -17.51
C GLY A 171 -28.85 3.71 -17.86
N ILE A 172 -29.45 4.62 -17.10
CA ILE A 172 -30.78 5.16 -17.37
C ILE A 172 -30.64 6.68 -17.53
N GLY A 173 -30.64 7.14 -18.77
CA GLY A 173 -30.43 8.54 -19.09
C GLY A 173 -29.05 9.02 -18.62
N LYS A 174 -28.99 9.87 -17.59
CA LYS A 174 -27.76 10.43 -17.01
C LYS A 174 -27.28 9.68 -15.75
N LEU A 175 -27.97 8.63 -15.38
CA LEU A 175 -27.65 7.82 -14.21
C LEU A 175 -27.01 6.51 -14.64
N TYR A 176 -25.81 6.22 -14.15
CA TYR A 176 -25.10 4.96 -14.28
C TYR A 176 -25.04 4.27 -12.94
N TYR A 177 -25.28 2.97 -12.92
CA TYR A 177 -25.19 2.18 -11.70
C TYR A 177 -24.58 0.81 -11.97
N MET A 178 -23.91 0.29 -10.98
CA MET A 178 -23.36 -1.06 -10.96
C MET A 178 -23.59 -1.65 -9.57
N ALA A 179 -23.93 -2.93 -9.53
CA ALA A 179 -23.96 -3.71 -8.29
C ALA A 179 -23.27 -5.04 -8.54
N SER A 180 -22.46 -5.46 -7.58
CA SER A 180 -21.77 -6.74 -7.58
C SER A 180 -21.96 -7.45 -6.26
N ALA A 181 -22.20 -8.75 -6.31
CA ALA A 181 -22.26 -9.61 -5.15
C ALA A 181 -21.46 -10.87 -5.39
N GLY A 182 -20.85 -11.39 -4.35
CA GLY A 182 -20.05 -12.59 -4.43
C GLY A 182 -19.73 -13.18 -3.07
N VAL A 183 -19.01 -14.26 -3.10
CA VAL A 183 -18.54 -14.97 -1.92
C VAL A 183 -17.03 -15.13 -1.99
N GLN A 184 -16.38 -14.95 -0.86
CA GLN A 184 -14.94 -15.09 -0.69
C GLN A 184 -14.66 -16.24 0.28
N LEU A 185 -13.78 -17.14 -0.13
CA LEU A 185 -13.21 -18.22 0.70
C LEU A 185 -11.80 -17.83 1.11
N LEU A 186 -11.58 -17.69 2.41
CA LEU A 186 -10.31 -17.29 3.01
C LEU A 186 -9.79 -18.43 3.88
N GLY A 187 -8.62 -18.95 3.53
CA GLY A 187 -7.94 -20.01 4.28
C GLY A 187 -6.61 -19.52 4.85
N ILE A 188 -6.33 -19.89 6.07
CA ILE A 188 -5.06 -19.66 6.77
C ILE A 188 -4.61 -21.01 7.33
N SER A 189 -3.37 -21.38 7.08
CA SER A 189 -2.75 -22.55 7.70
C SER A 189 -1.34 -22.16 8.14
N THR A 190 -1.09 -22.28 9.42
CA THR A 190 0.22 -22.14 10.07
C THR A 190 0.64 -23.50 10.59
N ASP A 191 1.82 -23.59 11.21
CA ASP A 191 2.25 -24.81 11.90
C ASP A 191 1.41 -25.09 13.17
N ALA A 192 0.72 -24.07 13.70
CA ALA A 192 -0.09 -24.17 14.93
C ALA A 192 -1.59 -24.36 14.67
N ASP A 193 -2.13 -23.82 13.58
CA ASP A 193 -3.58 -23.80 13.32
C ASP A 193 -3.93 -23.80 11.83
N LYS A 194 -5.14 -24.26 11.54
CA LYS A 194 -5.72 -24.22 10.20
C LYS A 194 -7.17 -23.81 10.26
N THR A 195 -7.48 -22.69 9.63
CA THR A 195 -8.84 -22.13 9.57
C THR A 195 -9.29 -21.82 8.16
N THR A 196 -10.60 -21.83 7.96
CA THR A 196 -11.23 -21.50 6.69
C THR A 196 -12.51 -20.70 6.95
N HIS A 197 -12.68 -19.60 6.23
CA HIS A 197 -13.77 -18.66 6.43
C HIS A 197 -14.48 -18.35 5.12
N TRP A 198 -15.80 -18.53 5.08
CA TRP A 198 -16.65 -18.01 4.02
C TRP A 198 -17.13 -16.61 4.39
N ARG A 199 -16.95 -15.66 3.49
CA ARG A 199 -17.26 -14.25 3.73
C ARG A 199 -17.98 -13.65 2.52
N PRO A 200 -18.96 -12.74 2.72
CA PRO A 200 -19.55 -11.98 1.64
C PRO A 200 -18.54 -10.99 1.05
N LYS A 201 -18.68 -10.74 -0.24
CA LYS A 201 -18.00 -9.67 -0.96
C LYS A 201 -19.04 -8.95 -1.81
N ALA A 202 -19.09 -7.62 -1.76
CA ALA A 202 -20.07 -6.86 -2.49
C ALA A 202 -19.52 -5.48 -2.88
N SER A 203 -19.99 -4.93 -3.98
CA SER A 203 -19.75 -3.53 -4.32
C SER A 203 -20.97 -2.94 -5.00
N ALA A 204 -21.15 -1.63 -4.84
CA ALA A 204 -22.13 -0.86 -5.59
C ALA A 204 -21.52 0.47 -5.99
N SER A 205 -21.84 0.95 -7.17
CA SER A 205 -21.40 2.24 -7.69
C SER A 205 -22.58 2.95 -8.34
N LEU A 206 -22.69 4.23 -8.06
CA LEU A 206 -23.68 5.14 -8.64
C LEU A 206 -22.95 6.36 -9.19
N SER A 207 -23.24 6.74 -10.42
CA SER A 207 -22.72 7.97 -11.04
C SER A 207 -23.85 8.73 -11.73
N TRP A 208 -24.14 9.91 -11.25
CA TRP A 208 -25.21 10.76 -11.78
C TRP A 208 -24.63 12.01 -12.41
N GLN A 209 -24.82 12.13 -13.74
CA GLN A 209 -24.46 13.32 -14.49
C GLN A 209 -25.56 14.37 -14.35
N LEU A 210 -25.29 15.42 -13.61
CA LEU A 210 -26.18 16.55 -13.38
C LEU A 210 -25.96 17.63 -14.46
N PRO A 211 -26.90 18.58 -14.62
CA PRO A 211 -26.72 19.76 -15.51
C PRO A 211 -25.46 20.57 -15.17
N HIS A 212 -24.97 21.37 -16.10
CA HIS A 212 -23.86 22.30 -15.92
C HIS A 212 -22.53 21.63 -15.52
N LYS A 213 -22.22 20.47 -16.14
CA LYS A 213 -20.96 19.71 -15.93
C LYS A 213 -20.72 19.32 -14.47
N GLN A 214 -21.75 18.85 -13.82
CA GLN A 214 -21.70 18.33 -12.47
C GLN A 214 -21.82 16.81 -12.50
N VAL A 215 -21.13 16.11 -11.60
CA VAL A 215 -21.23 14.66 -11.43
C VAL A 215 -21.25 14.33 -9.95
N LEU A 216 -22.27 13.58 -9.53
CA LEU A 216 -22.32 12.97 -8.19
C LEU A 216 -22.00 11.49 -8.31
N ARG A 217 -21.09 11.00 -7.46
CA ARG A 217 -20.72 9.57 -7.36
C ARG A 217 -20.84 9.08 -5.95
N ALA A 218 -21.37 7.86 -5.82
CA ALA A 218 -21.38 7.12 -4.57
C ALA A 218 -20.86 5.71 -4.84
N ASN A 219 -19.96 5.23 -3.99
CA ASN A 219 -19.44 3.87 -4.07
C ASN A 219 -19.54 3.21 -2.70
N TYR A 220 -19.80 1.91 -2.72
CA TYR A 220 -19.78 1.04 -1.56
C TYR A 220 -18.94 -0.19 -1.87
N TYR A 221 -18.09 -0.60 -0.93
CA TYR A 221 -17.31 -1.82 -1.00
C TYR A 221 -17.42 -2.60 0.31
N LEU A 222 -17.61 -3.90 0.18
CA LEU A 222 -17.48 -4.88 1.24
C LEU A 222 -16.48 -5.92 0.79
N THR A 223 -15.38 -6.03 1.50
CA THR A 223 -14.32 -7.02 1.23
C THR A 223 -13.73 -7.55 2.51
N ASN A 224 -12.87 -8.56 2.40
CA ASN A 224 -12.20 -9.13 3.55
C ASN A 224 -10.72 -9.28 3.28
N SER A 225 -9.89 -9.07 4.29
CA SER A 225 -8.43 -9.19 4.23
C SER A 225 -7.93 -10.28 5.16
N LEU A 226 -7.00 -11.08 4.68
CA LEU A 226 -6.26 -12.04 5.50
C LEU A 226 -5.23 -11.30 6.38
N PRO A 227 -4.89 -11.86 7.57
CA PRO A 227 -3.73 -11.41 8.33
C PRO A 227 -2.45 -11.49 7.49
N GLU A 228 -1.50 -10.63 7.78
CA GLU A 228 -0.16 -10.70 7.20
C GLU A 228 0.65 -11.83 7.83
N THR A 229 1.66 -12.33 7.11
CA THR A 229 2.51 -13.42 7.61
C THR A 229 3.21 -13.05 8.92
N SER A 230 3.73 -11.82 9.02
CA SER A 230 4.37 -11.30 10.23
C SER A 230 3.45 -11.28 11.45
N GLN A 231 2.15 -11.04 11.24
CA GLN A 231 1.16 -11.08 12.31
C GLN A 231 0.81 -12.50 12.78
N LEU A 232 1.10 -13.51 11.96
CA LEU A 232 0.85 -14.93 12.24
C LEU A 232 2.08 -15.65 12.82
N THR A 233 3.25 -15.01 12.79
CA THR A 233 4.53 -15.59 13.18
C THR A 233 4.59 -15.80 14.70
N ALA A 234 4.48 -17.04 15.16
CA ALA A 234 4.38 -17.37 16.58
C ALA A 234 5.72 -17.26 17.37
N TYR A 235 6.83 -17.03 16.71
CA TYR A 235 8.13 -16.87 17.38
C TYR A 235 8.54 -15.39 17.46
N ASN A 236 9.47 -15.11 18.38
CA ASN A 236 10.00 -13.77 18.56
C ASN A 236 10.77 -13.28 17.32
N THR A 237 10.33 -12.16 16.76
CA THR A 237 11.00 -11.50 15.64
C THR A 237 11.81 -10.27 16.07
N SER A 238 11.78 -9.91 17.35
CA SER A 238 12.59 -8.83 17.91
C SER A 238 13.95 -9.32 18.35
N ILE A 239 14.92 -8.46 18.20
CA ILE A 239 16.30 -8.65 18.67
C ILE A 239 16.58 -7.93 19.99
N ASN A 240 15.61 -7.19 20.50
CA ASN A 240 15.72 -6.52 21.79
C ASN A 240 15.48 -7.54 22.92
N PRO A 241 16.41 -7.72 23.86
CA PRO A 241 16.25 -8.67 24.96
C PRO A 241 15.10 -8.35 25.91
N TRP A 242 14.68 -7.08 25.99
CA TRP A 242 13.62 -6.59 26.87
C TRP A 242 12.27 -6.46 26.19
N TYR A 243 12.24 -6.66 24.87
CA TYR A 243 11.05 -6.48 24.06
C TYR A 243 10.97 -7.57 22.97
N ARG A 244 9.90 -8.32 22.97
CA ARG A 244 9.63 -9.36 21.99
C ARG A 244 8.46 -8.99 21.11
N ILE A 245 8.51 -9.40 19.86
CA ILE A 245 7.40 -9.30 18.92
C ILE A 245 7.03 -10.71 18.53
N GLU A 246 5.84 -11.15 18.93
CA GLU A 246 5.31 -12.48 18.67
C GLU A 246 3.97 -12.35 17.96
N GLY A 247 3.83 -12.92 16.78
CA GLY A 247 2.55 -12.98 16.08
C GLY A 247 1.56 -13.91 16.79
N ASN A 248 0.35 -13.94 16.26
CA ASN A 248 -0.73 -14.77 16.74
C ASN A 248 -1.27 -15.66 15.60
N PRO A 249 -1.01 -16.97 15.60
CA PRO A 249 -1.48 -17.87 14.54
C PRO A 249 -3.00 -18.06 14.48
N TYR A 250 -3.74 -17.63 15.52
CA TYR A 250 -5.20 -17.75 15.62
C TYR A 250 -5.97 -16.54 15.08
N LEU A 251 -5.29 -15.64 14.40
CA LEU A 251 -5.96 -14.47 13.80
C LEU A 251 -6.94 -14.88 12.69
N VAL A 252 -8.06 -14.16 12.64
CA VAL A 252 -9.09 -14.37 11.63
C VAL A 252 -9.15 -13.19 10.64
N PRO A 253 -9.73 -13.38 9.44
CA PRO A 253 -9.83 -12.31 8.46
C PRO A 253 -10.61 -11.09 8.96
N VAL A 254 -10.14 -9.91 8.58
CA VAL A 254 -10.74 -8.60 8.84
C VAL A 254 -11.79 -8.31 7.78
N MET A 255 -12.99 -7.89 8.17
CA MET A 255 -14.02 -7.40 7.25
C MET A 255 -13.91 -5.89 7.11
N ILE A 256 -13.86 -5.43 5.87
CA ILE A 256 -13.65 -4.02 5.49
C ILE A 256 -14.87 -3.54 4.72
N GLN A 257 -15.46 -2.46 5.19
CA GLN A 257 -16.53 -1.72 4.51
C GLN A 257 -16.05 -0.31 4.21
N ASN A 258 -16.34 0.16 3.01
CA ASN A 258 -16.02 1.52 2.59
C ASN A 258 -17.23 2.15 1.90
N ILE A 259 -17.50 3.41 2.19
CA ILE A 259 -18.47 4.26 1.49
C ILE A 259 -17.75 5.51 1.05
N ASP A 260 -17.73 5.78 -0.26
CA ASP A 260 -17.18 6.99 -0.85
C ASP A 260 -18.28 7.82 -1.49
N LEU A 261 -18.30 9.10 -1.20
CA LEU A 261 -19.16 10.10 -1.83
C LEU A 261 -18.28 11.16 -2.50
N LYS A 262 -18.56 11.49 -3.76
CA LYS A 262 -17.80 12.49 -4.53
C LYS A 262 -18.74 13.34 -5.35
N TYR A 263 -18.57 14.65 -5.25
CA TYR A 263 -19.23 15.63 -6.10
C TYR A 263 -18.19 16.42 -6.88
N ASP A 264 -18.28 16.38 -8.20
CA ASP A 264 -17.41 17.09 -9.12
C ASP A 264 -18.18 18.19 -9.86
N LYS A 265 -17.60 19.37 -9.99
CA LYS A 265 -18.12 20.48 -10.80
C LYS A 265 -17.00 21.11 -11.61
N SER A 266 -17.23 21.27 -12.92
CA SER A 266 -16.31 21.99 -13.81
C SER A 266 -16.90 23.38 -14.17
N ILE A 267 -16.10 24.43 -14.03
CA ILE A 267 -16.46 25.83 -14.33
C ILE A 267 -15.30 26.43 -15.15
N GLY A 268 -15.48 26.56 -16.47
CA GLY A 268 -14.37 26.94 -17.34
C GLY A 268 -13.18 25.97 -17.19
N ASP A 269 -12.02 26.50 -16.85
CA ASP A 269 -10.77 25.77 -16.64
C ASP A 269 -10.62 25.22 -15.20
N PHE A 270 -11.59 25.49 -14.33
CA PHE A 270 -11.61 25.00 -12.97
C PHE A 270 -12.38 23.70 -12.84
N MET A 271 -11.87 22.79 -12.01
CA MET A 271 -12.59 21.64 -11.48
C MET A 271 -12.57 21.71 -9.95
N ILE A 272 -13.74 21.61 -9.36
CA ILE A 272 -13.94 21.56 -7.92
C ILE A 272 -14.49 20.17 -7.58
N ARG A 273 -13.89 19.50 -6.61
CA ARG A 273 -14.36 18.25 -6.03
C ARG A 273 -14.56 18.42 -4.54
N ILE A 274 -15.68 17.94 -4.04
CA ILE A 274 -15.93 17.71 -2.63
C ILE A 274 -16.09 16.20 -2.46
N TYR A 275 -15.45 15.62 -1.47
CA TYR A 275 -15.51 14.19 -1.23
C TYR A 275 -15.53 13.84 0.25
N SER A 276 -16.07 12.66 0.53
CA SER A 276 -16.04 12.06 1.85
C SER A 276 -15.83 10.56 1.69
N SER A 277 -15.05 9.97 2.56
CA SER A 277 -14.89 8.53 2.66
C SER A 277 -15.16 8.09 4.10
N HIS A 278 -15.85 6.96 4.25
CA HIS A 278 -16.13 6.33 5.52
C HIS A 278 -15.71 4.87 5.47
N ASN A 279 -14.72 4.51 6.25
CA ASN A 279 -14.14 3.18 6.33
C ASN A 279 -14.49 2.53 7.66
N ARG A 280 -14.94 1.28 7.64
CA ARG A 280 -15.18 0.48 8.84
C ARG A 280 -14.48 -0.87 8.73
N TYR A 281 -13.66 -1.17 9.71
CA TYR A 281 -12.97 -2.44 9.87
C TYR A 281 -13.56 -3.17 11.06
N ASN A 282 -14.10 -4.36 10.83
CA ASN A 282 -14.63 -5.22 11.89
C ASN A 282 -13.62 -6.35 12.14
N LYS A 283 -13.40 -6.68 13.41
CA LYS A 283 -12.34 -7.60 13.84
C LYS A 283 -10.97 -7.15 13.34
N MET A 284 -10.72 -5.83 13.40
CA MET A 284 -9.43 -5.28 13.06
C MET A 284 -8.35 -5.98 13.88
N ILE A 285 -7.24 -6.29 13.24
CA ILE A 285 -6.07 -6.81 13.93
C ILE A 285 -5.36 -5.61 14.57
N GLU A 286 -5.29 -5.63 15.88
CA GLU A 286 -4.58 -4.63 16.68
C GLU A 286 -3.39 -5.26 17.39
N SER A 287 -2.29 -4.53 17.52
CA SER A 287 -1.22 -4.93 18.41
C SER A 287 -1.58 -4.58 19.85
N TYR A 288 -1.06 -5.35 20.79
CA TYR A 288 -1.14 -5.11 22.22
C TYR A 288 0.15 -5.58 22.88
N VAL A 289 0.49 -4.98 24.01
CA VAL A 289 1.65 -5.38 24.81
C VAL A 289 1.18 -6.08 26.07
N ARG A 290 1.86 -7.17 26.41
CA ARG A 290 1.76 -7.86 27.70
C ARG A 290 3.15 -7.94 28.34
N THR A 291 3.22 -8.07 29.64
CA THR A 291 4.48 -8.25 30.38
C THR A 291 4.54 -9.68 30.92
N GLU A 292 5.61 -10.40 30.58
CA GLU A 292 5.91 -11.73 31.12
C GLU A 292 7.38 -11.71 31.56
N ASP A 293 7.65 -12.12 32.78
CA ASP A 293 9.02 -12.22 33.35
C ASP A 293 9.86 -10.94 33.15
N ASN A 294 9.25 -9.77 33.33
CA ASN A 294 9.82 -8.44 33.07
C ASN A 294 10.19 -8.15 31.59
N ILE A 295 9.78 -9.00 30.66
CA ILE A 295 9.94 -8.79 29.23
C ILE A 295 8.61 -8.24 28.69
N GLN A 296 8.69 -7.21 27.88
CA GLN A 296 7.54 -6.67 27.14
C GLN A 296 7.33 -7.49 25.87
N ILE A 297 6.11 -8.03 25.68
CA ILE A 297 5.76 -8.84 24.53
C ILE A 297 4.65 -8.14 23.76
N GLU A 298 4.98 -7.63 22.57
CA GLU A 298 3.97 -7.18 21.61
C GLU A 298 3.41 -8.39 20.86
N SER A 299 2.10 -8.47 20.77
CA SER A 299 1.39 -9.49 20.01
C SER A 299 0.15 -8.92 19.33
N TYR A 300 -0.59 -9.74 18.60
CA TYR A 300 -1.72 -9.31 17.79
C TYR A 300 -3.01 -10.03 18.18
N ARG A 301 -4.14 -9.34 18.05
CA ARG A 301 -5.48 -9.91 18.32
C ARG A 301 -6.55 -9.30 17.43
N ASN A 302 -7.60 -10.05 17.14
CA ASN A 302 -8.82 -9.55 16.45
C ASN A 302 -9.82 -9.01 17.45
N ASN A 303 -9.59 -7.87 18.02
CA ASN A 303 -10.50 -7.28 19.01
C ASN A 303 -11.00 -5.88 18.63
N GLY A 304 -10.49 -5.34 17.52
CA GLY A 304 -10.70 -3.97 17.18
C GLY A 304 -11.89 -3.74 16.23
N THR A 305 -12.56 -2.61 16.46
CA THR A 305 -13.36 -1.94 15.44
C THR A 305 -12.73 -0.59 15.16
N TYR A 306 -12.33 -0.38 13.90
CA TYR A 306 -11.85 0.91 13.44
C TYR A 306 -12.90 1.54 12.53
N ILE A 307 -13.13 2.82 12.71
CA ILE A 307 -13.94 3.67 11.84
C ILE A 307 -13.10 4.89 11.50
N GLY A 308 -12.72 5.03 10.23
CA GLY A 308 -12.05 6.21 9.69
C GLY A 308 -13.02 6.99 8.81
N THR A 309 -13.10 8.28 9.02
CA THR A 309 -13.91 9.17 8.21
C THR A 309 -13.08 10.37 7.80
N ASN A 310 -13.16 10.71 6.51
CA ASN A 310 -12.59 11.94 6.01
C ASN A 310 -13.60 12.76 5.22
N VAL A 311 -13.39 14.06 5.21
CA VAL A 311 -14.07 15.01 4.31
C VAL A 311 -13.02 15.91 3.71
N GLY A 312 -13.03 16.04 2.40
CA GLY A 312 -12.03 16.82 1.71
C GLY A 312 -12.60 17.62 0.55
N SER A 313 -11.79 18.57 0.11
CA SER A 313 -12.01 19.34 -1.09
C SER A 313 -10.76 19.33 -1.96
N TYR A 314 -10.97 19.35 -3.25
CA TYR A 314 -9.91 19.44 -4.25
C TYR A 314 -10.32 20.48 -5.28
N ILE A 315 -9.45 21.43 -5.55
CA ILE A 315 -9.64 22.44 -6.58
C ILE A 315 -8.47 22.32 -7.55
N SER A 316 -8.76 22.24 -8.83
CA SER A 316 -7.72 22.31 -9.87
C SER A 316 -8.08 23.35 -10.92
N TYR A 317 -7.04 24.00 -11.40
CA TYR A 317 -7.06 24.91 -12.54
C TYR A 317 -6.18 24.38 -13.65
N ARG A 318 -6.67 24.37 -14.88
CA ARG A 318 -5.94 23.82 -16.04
C ARG A 318 -6.10 24.73 -17.25
N ALA A 319 -5.16 25.65 -17.42
CA ALA A 319 -4.98 26.40 -18.67
C ALA A 319 -3.93 25.70 -19.57
N LYS A 320 -3.76 26.22 -20.79
CA LYS A 320 -2.84 25.64 -21.78
C LYS A 320 -1.40 25.47 -21.26
N SER A 321 -0.86 26.47 -20.58
CA SER A 321 0.50 26.52 -20.08
C SER A 321 0.63 26.44 -18.56
N PHE A 322 -0.50 26.48 -17.84
CA PHE A 322 -0.50 26.51 -16.38
C PHE A 322 -1.51 25.51 -15.79
N LYS A 323 -1.05 24.70 -14.87
CA LYS A 323 -1.87 23.73 -14.12
C LYS A 323 -1.55 23.90 -12.65
N ALA A 324 -2.57 24.00 -11.84
CA ALA A 324 -2.41 24.02 -10.39
C ALA A 324 -3.53 23.22 -9.75
N SER A 325 -3.23 22.60 -8.62
CA SER A 325 -4.26 21.99 -7.78
C SER A 325 -3.92 22.16 -6.31
N PHE A 326 -4.97 22.16 -5.52
CA PHE A 326 -4.90 22.22 -4.09
C PHE A 326 -5.95 21.28 -3.50
N SER A 327 -5.60 20.51 -2.48
CA SER A 327 -6.53 19.72 -1.70
C SER A 327 -6.34 19.96 -0.20
N ALA A 328 -7.46 19.93 0.49
CA ALA A 328 -7.53 19.97 1.93
C ALA A 328 -8.43 18.83 2.39
N GLU A 329 -7.98 18.07 3.35
CA GLU A 329 -8.71 16.94 3.91
C GLU A 329 -8.68 16.99 5.43
N TYR A 330 -9.82 16.83 6.05
CA TYR A 330 -9.98 16.67 7.48
C TYR A 330 -10.30 15.21 7.78
N ASN A 331 -9.50 14.58 8.62
CA ASN A 331 -9.57 13.19 9.01
C ASN A 331 -9.94 13.07 10.48
N TRP A 332 -10.81 12.12 10.81
CA TRP A 332 -11.08 11.70 12.18
C TRP A 332 -11.34 10.20 12.23
N ASP A 333 -10.82 9.61 13.27
CA ASP A 333 -10.81 8.17 13.46
C ASP A 333 -11.46 7.79 14.78
N LYS A 334 -11.98 6.57 14.84
CA LYS A 334 -12.57 5.99 16.03
C LYS A 334 -12.09 4.56 16.18
N TYR A 335 -11.46 4.26 17.30
CA TYR A 335 -10.98 2.92 17.65
C TYR A 335 -11.74 2.39 18.85
N ASN A 336 -12.37 1.22 18.71
CA ASN A 336 -13.16 0.58 19.78
C ASN A 336 -14.15 1.52 20.48
N GLY A 337 -14.76 2.42 19.72
CA GLY A 337 -15.70 3.40 20.23
C GLY A 337 -15.08 4.70 20.75
N GLN A 338 -13.75 4.77 20.94
CA GLN A 338 -13.05 5.98 21.35
C GLN A 338 -12.62 6.79 20.13
N SER A 339 -12.97 8.07 20.09
CA SER A 339 -12.59 8.97 19.00
C SER A 339 -11.19 9.53 19.21
N THR A 340 -10.39 9.55 18.15
CA THR A 340 -9.12 10.28 18.11
C THR A 340 -9.36 11.77 17.94
N LYS A 341 -8.30 12.57 18.13
CA LYS A 341 -8.32 13.98 17.71
C LYS A 341 -8.26 14.04 16.20
N GLY A 342 -9.09 14.88 15.58
CA GLY A 342 -9.03 15.09 14.13
C GLY A 342 -7.73 15.78 13.69
N TYR A 343 -7.33 15.57 12.45
CA TYR A 343 -6.16 16.20 11.84
C TYR A 343 -6.44 16.60 10.40
N VAL A 344 -5.62 17.51 9.89
CA VAL A 344 -5.75 18.09 8.56
C VAL A 344 -4.54 17.71 7.72
N ASP A 345 -4.79 17.33 6.46
CA ASP A 345 -3.77 17.14 5.43
C ASP A 345 -4.02 18.16 4.31
N LEU A 346 -2.96 18.84 3.88
CA LEU A 346 -3.00 19.76 2.75
C LEU A 346 -2.00 19.30 1.69
N ASN A 347 -2.43 19.32 0.42
CA ASN A 347 -1.56 19.00 -0.71
C ASN A 347 -1.71 20.06 -1.79
N GLY A 348 -0.62 20.39 -2.43
CA GLY A 348 -0.62 21.32 -3.54
C GLY A 348 0.30 20.89 -4.66
N TYR A 349 -0.07 21.28 -5.86
CA TYR A 349 0.64 21.01 -7.09
C TYR A 349 0.58 22.22 -8.01
N VAL A 350 1.72 22.54 -8.62
CA VAL A 350 1.81 23.56 -9.66
C VAL A 350 2.69 23.04 -10.79
N ARG A 351 2.24 23.24 -12.02
CA ARG A 351 3.04 23.07 -13.22
C ARG A 351 2.85 24.28 -14.13
N TRP A 352 3.94 24.88 -14.55
CA TRP A 352 3.96 25.99 -15.49
C TRP A 352 4.88 25.69 -16.66
N ASP A 353 4.31 25.59 -17.86
CA ASP A 353 5.03 25.34 -19.11
C ASP A 353 5.29 26.69 -19.81
N PHE A 354 6.56 27.03 -20.04
CA PHE A 354 6.97 28.29 -20.67
C PHE A 354 8.02 28.04 -21.76
N GLY A 355 7.55 27.88 -22.97
CA GLY A 355 8.40 27.56 -24.12
C GLY A 355 9.00 26.16 -24.06
N LYS A 356 10.32 26.06 -23.95
CA LYS A 356 11.04 24.79 -23.77
C LYS A 356 11.24 24.40 -22.32
N PHE A 357 10.81 25.21 -21.38
CA PHE A 357 10.96 24.97 -19.96
C PHE A 357 9.63 24.65 -19.31
N PHE A 358 9.68 23.91 -18.22
CA PHE A 358 8.58 23.83 -17.29
C PHE A 358 9.06 23.83 -15.84
N LEU A 359 8.30 24.50 -15.00
CA LEU A 359 8.43 24.44 -13.56
C LEU A 359 7.37 23.49 -13.02
N TYR A 360 7.81 22.59 -12.15
CA TYR A 360 6.95 21.67 -11.43
C TYR A 360 7.20 21.84 -9.94
N SER A 361 6.15 21.94 -9.15
CA SER A 361 6.25 22.01 -7.69
C SER A 361 5.11 21.25 -7.05
N THR A 362 5.43 20.50 -5.99
CA THR A 362 4.44 19.92 -5.09
C THR A 362 4.75 20.32 -3.67
N PHE A 363 3.72 20.45 -2.86
CA PHE A 363 3.89 20.54 -1.42
C PHE A 363 2.88 19.65 -0.69
N VAL A 364 3.29 19.15 0.47
CA VAL A 364 2.45 18.41 1.41
C VAL A 364 2.61 19.07 2.77
N TRP A 365 1.50 19.26 3.46
CA TRP A 365 1.48 19.68 4.84
C TRP A 365 0.67 18.69 5.67
N GLN A 366 1.29 18.15 6.69
CA GLN A 366 0.65 17.24 7.64
C GLN A 366 1.28 17.47 9.02
N ASN A 367 0.47 17.79 10.00
CA ASN A 367 0.98 18.06 11.35
C ASN A 367 0.92 16.85 12.27
N LYS A 368 -0.06 15.97 12.06
CA LYS A 368 -0.30 14.79 12.89
C LYS A 368 -0.89 13.65 12.07
N SER A 369 -0.69 12.43 12.54
CA SER A 369 -1.44 11.26 12.12
C SER A 369 -1.73 10.36 13.32
N TYR A 370 -2.80 9.58 13.26
CA TYR A 370 -3.25 8.74 14.36
C TYR A 370 -3.42 7.29 13.89
N THR A 371 -3.08 6.36 14.77
CA THR A 371 -3.41 4.93 14.66
C THR A 371 -4.21 4.48 15.88
N ALA A 372 -4.53 3.19 15.98
CA ALA A 372 -5.27 2.63 17.12
C ALA A 372 -4.61 2.88 18.48
N ILE A 373 -3.29 2.90 18.52
CA ILE A 373 -2.48 2.88 19.75
C ILE A 373 -1.36 3.92 19.74
N SER A 374 -1.21 4.65 18.64
CA SER A 374 -0.13 5.62 18.50
C SER A 374 -0.56 6.86 17.74
N HIS A 375 0.16 7.93 17.93
CA HIS A 375 0.07 9.10 17.07
C HIS A 375 1.47 9.58 16.72
N THR A 376 1.56 10.19 15.54
CA THR A 376 2.80 10.79 15.05
C THR A 376 2.60 12.30 15.00
N GLU A 377 3.52 13.05 15.61
CA GLU A 377 3.61 14.50 15.50
C GLU A 377 4.77 14.87 14.59
N TYR A 378 4.48 15.62 13.53
CA TYR A 378 5.48 16.13 12.59
C TYR A 378 5.91 17.53 13.00
N HIS A 379 7.18 17.69 13.39
CA HIS A 379 7.68 18.97 13.88
C HIS A 379 8.03 19.97 12.79
N ASN A 380 8.20 19.52 11.56
CA ASN A 380 8.30 20.36 10.37
C ASN A 380 7.32 19.82 9.33
N PRO A 381 6.07 20.27 9.38
CA PRO A 381 4.98 19.65 8.66
C PRO A 381 4.99 19.90 7.16
N ILE A 382 5.84 20.81 6.65
CA ILE A 382 5.88 21.16 5.23
C ILE A 382 6.99 20.39 4.53
N GLU A 383 6.59 19.65 3.50
CA GLU A 383 7.48 19.02 2.52
C GLU A 383 7.13 19.60 1.14
N ALA A 384 8.12 20.13 0.45
CA ALA A 384 7.96 20.65 -0.89
C ALA A 384 9.00 20.06 -1.84
N HIS A 385 8.61 19.87 -3.08
CA HIS A 385 9.49 19.47 -4.16
C HIS A 385 9.39 20.52 -5.28
N VAL A 386 10.54 20.97 -5.78
CA VAL A 386 10.60 21.93 -6.89
C VAL A 386 11.52 21.34 -7.96
N GLN A 387 11.04 21.34 -9.19
CA GLN A 387 11.80 20.88 -10.35
C GLN A 387 11.70 21.92 -11.48
N LEU A 388 12.83 22.34 -11.99
CA LEU A 388 12.92 23.10 -13.23
C LEU A 388 13.45 22.17 -14.31
N ALA A 389 12.75 22.11 -15.41
CA ALA A 389 13.09 21.21 -16.51
C ALA A 389 13.19 21.95 -17.84
N TRP A 390 14.07 21.49 -18.70
CA TRP A 390 14.35 22.03 -20.01
C TRP A 390 14.28 20.93 -21.06
N GLN A 391 13.32 21.07 -22.00
CA GLN A 391 13.24 20.23 -23.20
C GLN A 391 14.17 20.81 -24.28
N ILE A 392 15.41 20.37 -24.30
CA ILE A 392 16.46 20.92 -25.19
C ILE A 392 16.12 20.59 -26.65
N THR A 393 15.83 19.31 -26.91
CA THR A 393 15.32 18.82 -28.20
C THR A 393 14.13 17.88 -27.96
N LYS A 394 13.52 17.36 -29.04
CA LYS A 394 12.47 16.34 -28.91
C LYS A 394 12.95 15.04 -28.20
N GLN A 395 14.24 14.84 -28.15
CA GLN A 395 14.89 13.63 -27.63
C GLN A 395 15.71 13.87 -26.36
N LEU A 396 16.14 15.11 -26.12
CA LEU A 396 17.01 15.47 -25.00
C LEU A 396 16.27 16.36 -24.01
N TYR A 397 16.27 15.91 -22.78
CA TYR A 397 15.62 16.54 -21.63
C TYR A 397 16.64 16.68 -20.50
N ALA A 398 16.69 17.81 -19.86
CA ALA A 398 17.45 18.04 -18.65
C ALA A 398 16.58 18.65 -17.56
N SER A 399 16.79 18.26 -16.32
CA SER A 399 16.12 18.92 -15.21
C SER A 399 16.99 18.98 -13.96
N ILE A 400 16.75 20.01 -13.16
CA ILE A 400 17.26 20.13 -11.83
C ILE A 400 16.06 20.06 -10.87
N ALA A 401 16.13 19.17 -9.89
CA ALA A 401 15.08 18.97 -8.90
C ALA A 401 15.67 19.14 -7.49
N MET A 402 14.94 19.79 -6.64
CA MET A 402 15.30 20.00 -5.24
C MET A 402 14.12 19.57 -4.35
N PRO A 403 14.25 18.48 -3.57
CA PRO A 403 13.38 18.25 -2.43
C PRO A 403 13.68 19.33 -1.40
N TYR A 404 12.67 20.01 -0.97
CA TYR A 404 12.80 21.09 -0.01
C TYR A 404 12.02 20.77 1.27
N TYR A 405 12.71 20.77 2.38
CA TYR A 405 12.12 20.67 3.71
C TYR A 405 12.40 21.97 4.45
N TRP A 406 11.36 22.60 4.98
CA TRP A 406 11.53 23.79 5.82
C TRP A 406 12.07 23.40 7.19
N GLY A 407 13.40 23.43 7.32
CA GLY A 407 14.11 23.04 8.54
C GLY A 407 14.43 21.53 8.63
N THR A 408 14.87 21.08 9.78
CA THR A 408 15.15 19.66 10.03
C THR A 408 13.83 18.92 10.20
N ARG A 409 13.48 18.04 9.28
CA ARG A 409 12.31 17.18 9.44
C ARG A 409 12.53 16.28 10.64
N SER A 410 11.66 16.35 11.63
CA SER A 410 11.62 15.41 12.72
C SER A 410 10.18 15.01 13.02
N GLN A 411 10.01 13.78 13.44
CA GLN A 411 8.73 13.27 13.90
C GLN A 411 8.90 12.61 15.26
N THR A 412 7.88 12.72 16.08
CA THR A 412 7.77 11.99 17.34
C THR A 412 6.62 11.02 17.21
N ASN A 413 6.92 9.73 17.28
CA ASN A 413 5.92 8.69 17.36
C ASN A 413 5.68 8.39 18.85
N ILE A 414 4.45 8.58 19.27
CA ILE A 414 4.02 8.33 20.65
C ILE A 414 3.08 7.13 20.61
N THR A 415 3.49 6.04 21.21
CA THR A 415 2.67 4.83 21.35
C THR A 415 2.22 4.71 22.79
N GLU A 416 0.91 4.68 23.02
CA GLU A 416 0.29 4.58 24.33
C GLU A 416 -0.51 3.28 24.42
N MET A 417 -0.11 2.39 25.32
CA MET A 417 -0.81 1.15 25.62
C MET A 417 -1.01 1.05 27.13
N SER A 418 -1.90 0.19 27.60
CA SER A 418 -2.11 -0.02 29.03
C SER A 418 -0.79 -0.41 29.72
N GLY A 419 -0.28 0.47 30.58
CA GLY A 419 0.96 0.25 31.31
C GLY A 419 2.27 0.46 30.54
N TYR A 420 2.19 1.02 29.31
CA TYR A 420 3.37 1.24 28.48
C TYR A 420 3.21 2.51 27.63
N THR A 421 4.22 3.37 27.65
CA THR A 421 4.31 4.52 26.75
C THR A 421 5.68 4.54 26.10
N MET A 422 5.72 4.55 24.78
CA MET A 422 6.95 4.68 24.00
C MET A 422 6.95 6.01 23.24
N ASN A 423 8.01 6.79 23.42
CA ASN A 423 8.28 8.01 22.67
C ASN A 423 9.48 7.76 21.76
N ASN A 424 9.24 7.66 20.46
CA ASN A 424 10.30 7.52 19.48
C ASN A 424 10.44 8.81 18.67
N LYS A 425 11.55 9.53 18.86
CA LYS A 425 11.86 10.77 18.13
C LYS A 425 12.81 10.47 16.98
N ILE A 426 12.29 10.53 15.77
CA ILE A 426 13.07 10.34 14.55
C ILE A 426 13.45 11.72 14.00
N ARG A 427 14.74 11.96 13.85
CA ARG A 427 15.28 13.15 13.18
C ARG A 427 15.86 12.74 11.84
N PHE A 428 15.26 13.21 10.78
CA PHE A 428 15.84 13.08 9.45
C PHE A 428 16.83 14.26 9.29
N LYS A 429 18.12 13.98 9.35
CA LYS A 429 19.11 14.93 8.84
C LYS A 429 18.83 15.06 7.36
N SER A 430 18.08 16.10 7.00
CA SER A 430 17.97 16.42 5.60
C SER A 430 19.34 16.97 5.19
N GLU A 431 20.07 16.21 4.43
CA GLU A 431 21.07 16.76 3.53
C GLU A 431 20.28 17.52 2.45
N SER A 432 19.44 18.43 2.91
CA SER A 432 18.22 18.97 2.33
C SER A 432 18.43 19.88 1.14
N LEU A 433 19.63 20.04 0.67
CA LEU A 433 19.96 20.90 -0.46
C LEU A 433 20.83 20.16 -1.49
N ARG A 434 20.61 18.85 -1.66
CA ARG A 434 21.24 18.15 -2.79
C ARG A 434 20.36 18.31 -4.03
N PRO A 435 20.71 19.23 -4.95
CA PRO A 435 20.01 19.29 -6.23
C PRO A 435 20.28 18.01 -7.01
N TRP A 436 19.23 17.41 -7.53
CA TRP A 436 19.37 16.27 -8.44
C TRP A 436 19.38 16.80 -9.87
N LEU A 437 20.43 16.49 -10.60
CA LEU A 437 20.50 16.76 -12.03
C LEU A 437 20.12 15.48 -12.77
N LEU A 438 19.06 15.54 -13.55
CA LEU A 438 18.65 14.47 -14.45
C LEU A 438 18.85 14.93 -15.89
N VAL A 439 19.59 14.14 -16.66
CA VAL A 439 19.68 14.28 -18.12
C VAL A 439 19.16 12.99 -18.73
N SER A 440 18.13 13.08 -19.55
CA SER A 440 17.53 11.95 -20.24
C SER A 440 17.60 12.14 -21.75
N TRP A 441 18.11 11.14 -22.42
CA TRP A 441 18.18 11.11 -23.88
C TRP A 441 17.43 9.89 -24.42
N THR A 442 16.40 10.14 -25.23
CA THR A 442 15.61 9.11 -25.88
C THR A 442 16.19 8.81 -27.27
N LEU A 443 16.78 7.64 -27.44
CA LEU A 443 17.43 7.23 -28.68
C LEU A 443 16.44 6.86 -29.80
N TYR A 444 15.18 6.55 -29.48
CA TYR A 444 14.19 6.09 -30.44
C TYR A 444 13.11 7.14 -30.70
N LYS A 445 12.95 7.55 -31.94
CA LYS A 445 12.04 8.60 -32.35
C LYS A 445 10.59 8.13 -32.57
N ASN A 446 10.34 6.85 -32.80
CA ASN A 446 9.05 6.34 -33.24
C ASN A 446 8.81 4.88 -32.85
N SER A 447 8.93 4.51 -31.60
CA SER A 447 8.27 3.28 -31.20
C SER A 447 6.77 3.57 -31.06
N LYS A 448 5.99 3.23 -32.08
CA LYS A 448 4.54 3.01 -31.96
C LYS A 448 4.28 1.69 -31.20
N LEU A 449 5.06 1.41 -30.17
CA LEU A 449 4.75 0.37 -29.21
C LEU A 449 3.51 0.85 -28.45
N ARG A 450 2.35 0.53 -29.00
CA ARG A 450 1.12 0.49 -28.22
C ARG A 450 1.34 -0.60 -27.19
N ILE A 451 1.64 -0.20 -25.96
CA ILE A 451 1.53 -1.11 -24.82
C ILE A 451 0.03 -1.37 -24.70
N ASP A 452 -0.36 -2.60 -24.94
CA ASP A 452 -1.73 -3.04 -24.72
C ASP A 452 -1.79 -3.52 -23.28
N ASP A 453 -2.52 -2.82 -22.44
CA ASP A 453 -2.57 -3.00 -20.97
C ASP A 453 -3.63 -4.02 -20.55
N ARG A 454 -4.01 -4.98 -21.41
CA ARG A 454 -4.99 -6.02 -21.06
C ARG A 454 -4.46 -6.99 -20.01
N ASN A 455 -3.14 -7.21 -19.97
CA ASN A 455 -2.54 -8.06 -18.95
C ASN A 455 -2.41 -7.28 -17.63
N PRO A 456 -2.97 -7.80 -16.52
CA PRO A 456 -2.95 -7.11 -15.20
C PRO A 456 -1.57 -6.83 -14.62
N ASP A 457 -0.50 -7.47 -15.13
CA ASP A 457 0.88 -7.27 -14.65
C ASP A 457 1.69 -6.30 -15.52
N MET A 458 1.04 -5.60 -16.49
CA MET A 458 1.69 -4.59 -17.35
C MET A 458 1.67 -3.18 -16.79
#